data_8eac2c37d01160a8bd8e348a255f6bed
#
_entry.id   8eac2c37d01160a8bd8e348a255f6bed
#
_cell.length_a   1.000
_cell.length_b   1.000
_cell.length_c   1.000
_cell.angle_alpha   90.00
_cell.angle_beta   90.00
_cell.angle_gamma   90.00
#
_symmetry.space_group_name_H-M   'P 1'
#
loop_
_entity.id
_entity.type
_entity.pdbx_description
1 polymer ?
#
loop_
_entity_poly.entity_id
_entity_poly.type
_entity_poly.pdbx_seq_one_letter_code
_entity_poly.pdbx_strand_id
1 'polypeptide(L)'
;MRKPHIITIAGAGSTRVPALVGTLVQYKERFPVSKMIFYDIDGERMGKMEAYDRLVLKCFYPECDVVFTTDEDEAYSHTDFIFCQMRVGKTEMRSLDEKIPLKYGLIGQETCGPGGFAYGMRSLGAMKQMVEKVRSYSKDTWILNY
;
A
#
# COMPACT_ATOMS: atom_id res chain seq x y z
N MET A 1 0.42 24.90 -14.03
CA MET A 1 -0.20 23.79 -13.26
C MET A 1 0.81 22.66 -13.18
N ARG A 2 0.90 21.95 -12.06
CA ARG A 2 1.75 20.76 -11.95
C ARG A 2 1.16 19.63 -12.78
N LYS A 3 2.01 18.78 -13.38
CA LYS A 3 1.55 17.58 -14.08
C LYS A 3 0.86 16.66 -13.06
N PRO A 4 -0.35 16.17 -13.33
CA PRO A 4 -1.00 15.22 -12.44
C PRO A 4 -0.30 13.85 -12.50
N HIS A 5 -0.29 13.14 -11.38
CA HIS A 5 0.37 11.86 -11.21
C HIS A 5 -0.62 10.68 -11.32
N ILE A 6 -0.09 9.54 -11.71
CA ILE A 6 -0.76 8.24 -11.56
C ILE A 6 -0.12 7.57 -10.34
N ILE A 7 -0.93 7.15 -9.39
CA ILE A 7 -0.45 6.50 -8.17
C ILE A 7 -1.06 5.12 -7.97
N THR A 8 -0.28 4.23 -7.39
CA THR A 8 -0.74 2.92 -6.96
C THR A 8 -0.64 2.81 -5.44
N ILE A 9 -1.69 2.32 -4.81
CA ILE A 9 -1.73 1.98 -3.39
C ILE A 9 -1.66 0.46 -3.29
N ALA A 10 -0.48 -0.08 -3.01
CA ALA A 10 -0.23 -1.50 -2.86
C ALA A 10 -0.51 -1.95 -1.42
N GLY A 11 -1.37 -2.95 -1.24
CA GLY A 11 -1.95 -3.33 0.05
C GLY A 11 -3.24 -2.58 0.35
N ALA A 12 -4.09 -2.40 -0.67
CA ALA A 12 -5.31 -1.60 -0.61
C ALA A 12 -6.41 -2.16 0.31
N GLY A 13 -6.31 -3.41 0.74
CA GLY A 13 -7.15 -3.97 1.82
C GLY A 13 -6.78 -3.51 3.23
N SER A 14 -5.80 -2.60 3.38
CA SER A 14 -5.43 -2.04 4.67
C SER A 14 -6.45 -1.01 5.17
N THR A 15 -6.82 -1.10 6.46
CA THR A 15 -7.68 -0.11 7.12
C THR A 15 -7.06 1.29 7.24
N ARG A 16 -5.81 1.47 6.85
CA ARG A 16 -5.13 2.78 6.78
C ARG A 16 -5.38 3.50 5.46
N VAL A 17 -5.83 2.78 4.42
CA VAL A 17 -6.06 3.35 3.09
C VAL A 17 -7.06 4.51 3.10
N PRO A 18 -8.20 4.44 3.79
CA PRO A 18 -9.11 5.58 3.88
C PRO A 18 -8.48 6.87 4.40
N ALA A 19 -7.57 6.77 5.37
CA ALA A 19 -6.85 7.95 5.88
C ALA A 19 -5.85 8.51 4.84
N LEU A 20 -5.18 7.63 4.09
CA LEU A 20 -4.30 8.04 2.98
C LEU A 20 -5.10 8.74 1.88
N VAL A 21 -6.24 8.17 1.48
CA VAL A 21 -7.16 8.77 0.49
C VAL A 21 -7.63 10.15 0.96
N GLY A 22 -8.05 10.28 2.23
CA GLY A 22 -8.43 11.57 2.81
C GLY A 22 -7.30 12.62 2.73
N THR A 23 -6.06 12.19 2.99
CA THR A 23 -4.89 13.07 2.87
C THR A 23 -4.63 13.48 1.41
N LEU A 24 -4.73 12.56 0.46
CA LEU A 24 -4.57 12.87 -0.96
C LEU A 24 -5.63 13.85 -1.46
N VAL A 25 -6.88 13.68 -1.04
CA VAL A 25 -7.99 14.61 -1.33
C VAL A 25 -7.69 15.99 -0.73
N GLN A 26 -7.26 16.06 0.52
CA GLN A 26 -6.95 17.33 1.19
C GLN A 26 -5.83 18.12 0.49
N TYR A 27 -4.85 17.41 -0.08
CA TYR A 27 -3.67 18.02 -0.70
C TYR A 27 -3.67 17.99 -2.23
N LYS A 28 -4.82 17.75 -2.88
CA LYS A 28 -4.94 17.58 -4.33
C LYS A 28 -4.37 18.74 -5.16
N GLU A 29 -4.45 19.99 -4.64
CA GLU A 29 -3.88 21.16 -5.31
C GLU A 29 -2.33 21.16 -5.29
N ARG A 30 -1.73 20.56 -4.26
CA ARG A 30 -0.26 20.49 -4.11
C ARG A 30 0.33 19.25 -4.76
N PHE A 31 -0.42 18.15 -4.74
CA PHE A 31 -0.07 16.85 -5.31
C PHE A 31 -1.26 16.35 -6.14
N PRO A 32 -1.44 16.88 -7.36
CA PRO A 32 -2.55 16.48 -8.22
C PRO A 32 -2.39 15.04 -8.70
N VAL A 33 -3.47 14.27 -8.62
CA VAL A 33 -3.53 12.87 -9.03
C VAL A 33 -4.62 12.72 -10.08
N SER A 34 -4.28 12.19 -11.25
CA SER A 34 -5.24 11.90 -12.32
C SER A 34 -5.84 10.51 -12.22
N LYS A 35 -5.09 9.57 -11.62
CA LYS A 35 -5.54 8.18 -11.47
C LYS A 35 -5.00 7.58 -10.18
N MET A 36 -5.88 6.92 -9.42
CA MET A 36 -5.55 6.11 -8.25
C MET A 36 -5.86 4.65 -8.54
N ILE A 37 -4.84 3.80 -8.43
CA ILE A 37 -4.96 2.35 -8.60
C ILE A 37 -4.81 1.71 -7.23
N PHE A 38 -5.83 1.02 -6.78
CA PHE A 38 -5.88 0.28 -5.53
C PHE A 38 -5.60 -1.19 -5.84
N TYR A 39 -4.48 -1.69 -5.35
CA TYR A 39 -4.04 -3.06 -5.57
C TYR A 39 -3.92 -3.84 -4.28
N ASP A 40 -4.50 -5.03 -4.24
CA ASP A 40 -4.29 -6.02 -3.19
C ASP A 40 -4.41 -7.43 -3.77
N ILE A 41 -3.63 -8.37 -3.24
CA ILE A 41 -3.76 -9.79 -3.57
C ILE A 41 -5.03 -10.42 -3.00
N ASP A 42 -5.63 -9.78 -2.01
CA ASP A 42 -6.85 -10.20 -1.32
C ASP A 42 -8.02 -9.28 -1.75
N GLY A 43 -8.66 -9.62 -2.86
CA GLY A 43 -9.76 -8.84 -3.43
C GLY A 43 -10.97 -8.75 -2.50
N GLU A 44 -11.27 -9.79 -1.69
CA GLU A 44 -12.37 -9.74 -0.73
C GLU A 44 -12.10 -8.68 0.36
N ARG A 45 -10.89 -8.67 0.89
CA ARG A 45 -10.47 -7.70 1.90
C ARG A 45 -10.45 -6.29 1.32
N MET A 46 -9.94 -6.10 0.11
CA MET A 46 -9.92 -4.83 -0.61
C MET A 46 -11.34 -4.31 -0.84
N GLY A 47 -12.27 -5.17 -1.25
CA GLY A 47 -13.66 -4.82 -1.49
C GLY A 47 -14.38 -4.22 -0.27
N LYS A 48 -13.93 -4.55 0.95
CA LYS A 48 -14.47 -3.94 2.18
C LYS A 48 -14.10 -2.44 2.32
N MET A 49 -12.95 -2.04 1.76
CA MET A 49 -12.50 -0.63 1.76
C MET A 49 -12.99 0.12 0.53
N GLU A 50 -13.16 -0.58 -0.59
CA GLU A 50 -13.52 -0.01 -1.89
C GLU A 50 -14.77 0.86 -1.85
N ALA A 51 -15.85 0.40 -1.20
CA ALA A 51 -17.11 1.15 -1.14
C ALA A 51 -16.92 2.53 -0.50
N TYR A 52 -16.14 2.60 0.57
CA TYR A 52 -15.83 3.86 1.26
C TYR A 52 -14.94 4.75 0.41
N ASP A 53 -13.83 4.22 -0.12
CA ASP A 53 -12.85 4.99 -0.87
C ASP A 53 -13.45 5.54 -2.17
N ARG A 54 -14.28 4.75 -2.88
CA ARG A 54 -15.04 5.23 -4.05
C ARG A 54 -16.00 6.35 -3.70
N LEU A 55 -16.70 6.26 -2.57
CA LEU A 55 -17.63 7.30 -2.14
C LEU A 55 -16.89 8.61 -1.84
N VAL A 56 -15.80 8.54 -1.08
CA VAL A 56 -14.98 9.72 -0.75
C VAL A 56 -14.42 10.37 -2.01
N LEU A 57 -13.81 9.57 -2.91
CA LEU A 57 -13.24 10.10 -4.15
C LEU A 57 -14.31 10.68 -5.08
N LYS A 58 -15.46 10.02 -5.22
CA LYS A 58 -16.59 10.55 -6.00
C LYS A 58 -17.09 11.90 -5.47
N CYS A 59 -17.12 12.07 -4.15
CA CYS A 59 -17.62 13.32 -3.54
C CYS A 59 -16.59 14.46 -3.56
N PHE A 60 -15.31 14.16 -3.34
CA PHE A 60 -14.31 15.18 -3.08
C PHE A 60 -13.17 15.27 -4.12
N TYR A 61 -13.07 14.26 -5.01
CA TYR A 61 -12.09 14.21 -6.07
C TYR A 61 -12.66 13.55 -7.35
N PRO A 62 -13.83 14.02 -7.88
CA PRO A 62 -14.53 13.39 -8.99
C PRO A 62 -13.75 13.35 -10.31
N GLU A 63 -12.74 14.21 -10.45
CA GLU A 63 -11.86 14.26 -11.61
C GLU A 63 -10.77 13.18 -11.62
N CYS A 64 -10.57 12.46 -10.51
CA CYS A 64 -9.58 11.39 -10.41
C CYS A 64 -10.20 10.07 -10.89
N ASP A 65 -9.52 9.41 -11.83
CA ASP A 65 -9.88 8.03 -12.24
C ASP A 65 -9.52 7.03 -11.13
N VAL A 66 -10.40 6.05 -10.86
CA VAL A 66 -10.28 5.13 -9.72
C VAL A 66 -10.44 3.69 -10.17
N VAL A 67 -9.38 2.91 -10.00
CA VAL A 67 -9.32 1.48 -10.34
C VAL A 67 -9.03 0.65 -9.10
N PHE A 68 -9.75 -0.45 -8.92
CA PHE A 68 -9.46 -1.49 -7.93
C PHE A 68 -9.15 -2.77 -8.65
N THR A 69 -8.00 -3.37 -8.37
CA THR A 69 -7.51 -4.54 -9.11
C THR A 69 -6.73 -5.51 -8.25
N THR A 70 -6.76 -6.77 -8.62
CA THR A 70 -5.86 -7.82 -8.09
C THR A 70 -4.76 -8.19 -9.09
N ASP A 71 -4.70 -7.50 -10.23
CA ASP A 71 -3.72 -7.72 -11.28
C ASP A 71 -2.51 -6.79 -11.08
N GLU A 72 -1.33 -7.38 -10.91
CA GLU A 72 -0.06 -6.65 -10.75
C GLU A 72 0.33 -5.87 -12.01
N ASP A 73 0.01 -6.36 -13.18
CA ASP A 73 0.34 -5.69 -14.44
C ASP A 73 -0.46 -4.40 -14.59
N GLU A 74 -1.75 -4.45 -14.27
CA GLU A 74 -2.59 -3.26 -14.22
C GLU A 74 -2.14 -2.28 -13.13
N ALA A 75 -1.71 -2.80 -11.97
CA ALA A 75 -1.31 -2.00 -10.83
C ALA A 75 -0.02 -1.21 -11.08
N TYR A 76 0.97 -1.80 -11.78
CA TYR A 76 2.32 -1.25 -11.80
C TYR A 76 2.79 -0.73 -13.15
N SER A 77 2.05 -0.99 -14.26
CA SER A 77 2.52 -0.69 -15.62
C SER A 77 2.71 0.80 -15.93
N HIS A 78 1.97 1.69 -15.30
CA HIS A 78 1.94 3.12 -15.65
C HIS A 78 1.84 4.02 -14.41
N THR A 79 2.53 3.70 -13.33
CA THR A 79 2.45 4.46 -12.09
C THR A 79 3.70 5.32 -11.85
N ASP A 80 3.48 6.56 -11.43
CA ASP A 80 4.57 7.47 -11.03
C ASP A 80 5.03 7.20 -9.58
N PHE A 81 4.05 6.88 -8.68
CA PHE A 81 4.32 6.62 -7.27
C PHE A 81 3.57 5.38 -6.79
N ILE A 82 4.23 4.58 -5.97
CA ILE A 82 3.62 3.45 -5.27
C ILE A 82 3.68 3.72 -3.78
N PHE A 83 2.51 3.77 -3.14
CA PHE A 83 2.37 3.81 -1.69
C PHE A 83 2.21 2.36 -1.20
N CYS A 84 3.30 1.80 -0.66
CA CYS A 84 3.33 0.41 -0.23
C CYS A 84 2.88 0.28 1.22
N GLN A 85 1.74 -0.36 1.43
CA GLN A 85 1.16 -0.67 2.74
C GLN A 85 0.99 -2.18 2.95
N MET A 86 1.75 -2.98 2.22
CA MET A 86 1.68 -4.43 2.30
C MET A 86 2.16 -4.94 3.66
N ARG A 87 1.42 -5.88 4.23
CA ARG A 87 1.83 -6.62 5.43
C ARG A 87 1.85 -8.11 5.14
N VAL A 88 3.05 -8.63 4.92
CA VAL A 88 3.24 -10.06 4.68
C VAL A 88 2.98 -10.84 5.96
N GLY A 89 2.06 -11.82 5.88
CA GLY A 89 1.65 -12.66 7.00
C GLY A 89 0.52 -12.08 7.86
N LYS A 90 -0.06 -10.95 7.46
CA LYS A 90 -1.23 -10.34 8.10
C LYS A 90 -1.06 -10.14 9.62
N THR A 91 -2.16 -10.11 10.35
CA THR A 91 -2.20 -9.85 11.81
C THR A 91 -1.71 -11.05 12.63
N GLU A 92 -1.86 -12.26 12.10
CA GLU A 92 -1.44 -13.52 12.74
C GLU A 92 0.08 -13.54 12.94
N MET A 93 0.83 -13.22 11.88
CA MET A 93 2.29 -13.19 11.98
C MET A 93 2.78 -12.02 12.84
N ARG A 94 2.11 -10.86 12.79
CA ARG A 94 2.38 -9.77 13.73
C ARG A 94 2.26 -10.24 15.18
N SER A 95 1.18 -10.94 15.52
CA SER A 95 0.98 -11.47 16.86
C SER A 95 2.12 -12.42 17.30
N LEU A 96 2.65 -13.22 16.37
CA LEU A 96 3.81 -14.08 16.66
C LEU A 96 5.10 -13.27 16.83
N ASP A 97 5.34 -12.28 15.97
CA ASP A 97 6.49 -11.40 16.05
C ASP A 97 6.58 -10.67 17.40
N GLU A 98 5.43 -10.32 17.99
CA GLU A 98 5.35 -9.71 19.31
C GLU A 98 5.47 -10.74 20.44
N LYS A 99 4.82 -11.90 20.32
CA LYS A 99 4.75 -12.92 21.41
C LYS A 99 6.01 -13.76 21.57
N ILE A 100 6.72 -14.07 20.46
CA ILE A 100 7.89 -14.94 20.53
C ILE A 100 9.02 -14.30 21.36
N PRO A 101 9.41 -13.02 21.16
CA PRO A 101 10.44 -12.37 21.97
C PRO A 101 10.14 -12.37 23.47
N LEU A 102 8.86 -12.22 23.85
CA LEU A 102 8.45 -12.23 25.26
C LEU A 102 8.82 -13.54 25.99
N LYS A 103 8.83 -14.68 25.28
CA LYS A 103 9.24 -15.97 25.86
C LYS A 103 10.71 -16.00 26.28
N TYR A 104 11.51 -15.09 25.74
CA TYR A 104 12.94 -14.96 26.03
C TYR A 104 13.26 -13.73 26.89
N GLY A 105 12.26 -13.12 27.52
CA GLY A 105 12.43 -11.92 28.34
C GLY A 105 12.75 -10.65 27.54
N LEU A 106 12.52 -10.66 26.22
CA LEU A 106 12.73 -9.53 25.33
C LEU A 106 11.43 -8.76 25.10
N ILE A 107 11.53 -7.50 24.69
CA ILE A 107 10.37 -6.67 24.35
C ILE A 107 9.71 -7.21 23.09
N GLY A 108 8.41 -7.49 23.14
CA GLY A 108 7.58 -7.87 22.02
C GLY A 108 7.13 -6.63 21.26
N GLN A 109 7.75 -6.38 20.11
CA GLN A 109 7.48 -5.20 19.29
C GLN A 109 7.61 -5.55 17.81
N GLU A 110 6.66 -5.09 16.97
CA GLU A 110 6.53 -5.51 15.58
C GLU A 110 7.53 -4.86 14.61
N THR A 111 8.03 -3.67 14.95
CA THR A 111 8.86 -2.85 14.05
C THR A 111 10.32 -2.77 14.48
N CYS A 112 10.63 -3.13 15.71
CA CYS A 112 11.99 -3.09 16.27
C CYS A 112 12.35 -4.42 16.92
N GLY A 113 13.67 -4.62 17.18
CA GLY A 113 14.17 -5.81 17.85
C GLY A 113 13.93 -7.11 17.06
N PRO A 114 13.82 -8.26 17.76
CA PRO A 114 13.65 -9.56 17.09
C PRO A 114 12.37 -9.67 16.26
N GLY A 115 11.27 -9.07 16.71
CA GLY A 115 10.01 -9.06 15.98
C GLY A 115 10.10 -8.25 14.69
N GLY A 116 10.71 -7.06 14.76
CA GLY A 116 10.95 -6.23 13.57
C GLY A 116 11.89 -6.90 12.57
N PHE A 117 12.92 -7.60 13.05
CA PHE A 117 13.79 -8.39 12.19
C PHE A 117 13.02 -9.52 11.46
N ALA A 118 12.21 -10.29 12.18
CA ALA A 118 11.40 -11.36 11.59
C ALA A 118 10.41 -10.82 10.55
N TYR A 119 9.74 -9.71 10.83
CA TYR A 119 8.86 -9.02 9.90
C TYR A 119 9.63 -8.54 8.64
N GLY A 120 10.78 -7.88 8.83
CA GLY A 120 11.61 -7.41 7.73
C GLY A 120 12.05 -8.56 6.81
N MET A 121 12.60 -9.64 7.38
CA MET A 121 13.03 -10.81 6.61
C MET A 121 11.88 -11.46 5.84
N ARG A 122 10.70 -11.57 6.43
CA ARG A 122 9.51 -12.12 5.77
C ARG A 122 9.04 -11.24 4.62
N SER A 123 9.16 -9.91 4.76
CA SER A 123 8.69 -8.94 3.78
C SER A 123 9.63 -8.78 2.58
N LEU A 124 10.92 -9.11 2.72
CA LEU A 124 11.93 -8.93 1.66
C LEU A 124 11.56 -9.61 0.34
N GLY A 125 11.01 -10.83 0.40
CA GLY A 125 10.61 -11.58 -0.81
C GLY A 125 9.55 -10.83 -1.62
N ALA A 126 8.48 -10.40 -0.96
CA ALA A 126 7.39 -9.66 -1.60
C ALA A 126 7.85 -8.29 -2.11
N MET A 127 8.67 -7.57 -1.33
CA MET A 127 9.24 -6.29 -1.76
C MET A 127 10.14 -6.45 -2.98
N LYS A 128 10.98 -7.49 -3.00
CA LYS A 128 11.85 -7.78 -4.15
C LYS A 128 11.01 -8.04 -5.42
N GLN A 129 10.00 -8.91 -5.32
CA GLN A 129 9.10 -9.21 -6.44
C GLN A 129 8.43 -7.95 -6.98
N MET A 130 7.86 -7.12 -6.10
CA MET A 130 7.25 -5.84 -6.48
C MET A 130 8.25 -4.92 -7.18
N VAL A 131 9.46 -4.75 -6.63
CA VAL A 131 10.49 -3.89 -7.23
C VAL A 131 10.91 -4.42 -8.61
N GLU A 132 11.12 -5.73 -8.77
CA GLU A 132 11.48 -6.35 -10.05
C GLU A 132 10.36 -6.14 -11.09
N LYS A 133 9.11 -6.31 -10.68
CA LYS A 133 7.95 -6.09 -11.54
C LYS A 133 7.85 -4.62 -11.96
N VAL A 134 7.93 -3.68 -11.03
CA VAL A 134 7.90 -2.24 -11.32
C VAL A 134 9.04 -1.84 -12.27
N ARG A 135 10.25 -2.32 -12.04
CA ARG A 135 11.41 -2.04 -12.90
C ARG A 135 11.27 -2.55 -14.33
N SER A 136 10.46 -3.58 -14.56
CA SER A 136 10.17 -4.06 -15.90
C SER A 136 9.32 -3.08 -16.72
N TYR A 137 8.57 -2.19 -16.06
CA TYR A 137 7.74 -1.17 -16.69
C TYR A 137 8.37 0.22 -16.69
N SER A 138 8.96 0.63 -15.56
CA SER A 138 9.53 1.97 -15.39
C SER A 138 10.74 1.96 -14.46
N LYS A 139 11.74 2.78 -14.79
CA LYS A 139 12.89 3.07 -13.89
C LYS A 139 12.67 4.32 -13.05
N ASP A 140 11.63 5.09 -13.35
CA ASP A 140 11.39 6.41 -12.75
C ASP A 140 10.27 6.41 -11.72
N THR A 141 9.63 5.24 -11.50
CA THR A 141 8.60 5.06 -10.47
C THR A 141 9.19 5.11 -9.07
N TRP A 142 8.62 5.96 -8.22
CA TRP A 142 8.99 6.06 -6.82
C TRP A 142 8.18 5.09 -5.95
N ILE A 143 8.86 4.37 -5.08
CA ILE A 143 8.21 3.48 -4.10
C ILE A 143 8.38 4.07 -2.71
N LEU A 144 7.26 4.42 -2.07
CA LEU A 144 7.18 4.88 -0.70
C LEU A 144 6.70 3.72 0.17
N ASN A 145 7.62 3.14 0.94
CA ASN A 145 7.33 2.01 1.81
C ASN A 145 7.09 2.46 3.24
N TYR A 146 6.00 2.00 3.85
CA TYR A 146 5.57 2.32 5.22
C TYR A 146 5.95 1.23 6.21
#